data_081d4602c59c1fefa995e83d92f5834b
#
_entry.id   081d4602c59c1fefa995e83d92f5834b
#
_cell.length_a   1.000
_cell.length_b   1.000
_cell.length_c   1.000
_cell.angle_alpha   90.00
_cell.angle_beta   90.00
_cell.angle_gamma   90.00
#
_symmetry.space_group_name_H-M   'P 1'
#
loop_
_entity.id
_entity.type
_entity.pdbx_description
1 polymer ?
#
loop_
_entity_poly.entity_id
_entity_poly.type
_entity_poly.pdbx_seq_one_letter_code
_entity_poly.pdbx_strand_id
1 'polypeptide(L)'
;MVRVVGKPAGVDLDDVVVTSSAKADAILVFVKTLAEVDKMCGPVVKAAKADRLAWIAYPKARQLGTDLNRDILWQHLLKRHIRGVRQVPIDGVWSAMRFRPEK
;
A
#
# COMPACT_ATOMS: atom_id res chain seq x y z
N MET A 1 -1.29 -6.55 -14.70
CA MET A 1 -2.03 -5.30 -14.46
C MET A 1 -2.11 -5.01 -12.97
N VAL A 2 -2.03 -3.74 -12.62
CA VAL A 2 -2.10 -3.29 -11.22
C VAL A 2 -3.32 -2.42 -11.02
N ARG A 3 -4.13 -2.75 -10.00
CA ARG A 3 -5.20 -1.86 -9.56
C ARG A 3 -4.61 -0.81 -8.62
N VAL A 4 -4.73 0.45 -8.98
CA VAL A 4 -4.21 1.56 -8.18
C VAL A 4 -5.38 2.34 -7.59
N VAL A 5 -5.36 2.53 -6.28
CA VAL A 5 -6.42 3.24 -5.54
C VAL A 5 -5.81 4.43 -4.83
N GLY A 6 -6.42 5.60 -5.01
CA GLY A 6 -6.04 6.81 -4.30
C GLY A 6 -4.73 7.47 -4.75
N LYS A 7 -4.25 7.20 -5.96
CA LYS A 7 -2.99 7.77 -6.45
C LYS A 7 -3.06 9.30 -6.48
N PRO A 8 -2.11 9.99 -5.83
CA PRO A 8 -2.02 11.45 -5.92
C PRO A 8 -1.64 11.91 -7.33
N ALA A 9 -2.07 13.12 -7.70
CA ALA A 9 -1.83 13.66 -9.03
C ALA A 9 -0.35 13.82 -9.40
N GLY A 10 0.52 14.05 -8.42
CA GLY A 10 1.94 14.24 -8.65
C GLY A 10 2.77 12.96 -8.73
N VAL A 11 2.16 11.80 -8.58
CA VAL A 11 2.87 10.52 -8.59
C VAL A 11 2.77 9.90 -9.98
N ASP A 12 3.93 9.47 -10.49
CA ASP A 12 4.05 8.90 -11.83
C ASP A 12 4.34 7.39 -11.72
N LEU A 13 3.55 6.58 -12.42
CA LEU A 13 3.68 5.13 -12.46
C LEU A 13 3.82 4.65 -13.90
N ASP A 14 4.71 5.25 -14.67
CA ASP A 14 4.89 5.01 -16.11
C ASP A 14 5.14 3.55 -16.48
N ASP A 15 5.86 2.82 -15.64
CA ASP A 15 6.23 1.44 -15.93
C ASP A 15 5.16 0.43 -15.51
N VAL A 16 4.01 0.92 -15.07
CA VAL A 16 2.94 0.06 -14.52
C VAL A 16 1.70 0.14 -15.41
N VAL A 17 1.18 -1.01 -15.81
CA VAL A 17 -0.11 -1.08 -16.50
C VAL A 17 -1.20 -1.03 -15.44
N VAL A 18 -1.94 0.07 -15.42
CA VAL A 18 -2.95 0.37 -14.40
C VAL A 18 -4.34 -0.05 -14.86
N THR A 19 -5.12 -0.61 -13.94
CA THR A 19 -6.51 -0.98 -14.19
C THR A 19 -7.35 -0.66 -12.95
N SER A 20 -8.65 -0.46 -13.13
CA SER A 20 -9.61 -0.36 -12.03
C SER A 20 -10.28 -1.70 -11.72
N SER A 21 -9.94 -2.75 -12.45
CA SER A 21 -10.57 -4.07 -12.28
C SER A 21 -10.18 -4.72 -10.96
N ALA A 22 -11.16 -5.29 -10.25
CA ALA A 22 -10.93 -6.06 -9.04
C ALA A 22 -10.21 -7.40 -9.33
N LYS A 23 -10.09 -7.80 -10.59
CA LYS A 23 -9.40 -9.02 -11.00
C LYS A 23 -7.94 -8.78 -11.37
N ALA A 24 -7.40 -7.60 -11.10
CA ALA A 24 -6.00 -7.30 -11.36
C ALA A 24 -5.06 -8.24 -10.58
N ASP A 25 -3.89 -8.51 -11.15
CA ASP A 25 -2.88 -9.38 -10.54
C ASP A 25 -2.27 -8.77 -9.29
N ALA A 26 -2.28 -7.45 -9.19
CA ALA A 26 -1.69 -6.71 -8.08
C ALA A 26 -2.57 -5.55 -7.69
N ILE A 27 -2.48 -5.12 -6.44
CA ILE A 27 -3.15 -3.92 -5.96
C ILE A 27 -2.14 -3.00 -5.28
N LEU A 28 -2.27 -1.70 -5.53
CA LEU A 28 -1.49 -0.66 -4.87
C LEU A 28 -2.47 0.41 -4.36
N VAL A 29 -2.49 0.63 -3.06
CA VAL A 29 -3.36 1.62 -2.43
C VAL A 29 -2.50 2.72 -1.81
N PHE A 30 -2.81 3.98 -2.12
CA PHE A 30 -2.13 5.14 -1.53
C PHE A 30 -2.91 5.63 -0.32
N VAL A 31 -2.23 5.77 0.81
CA VAL A 31 -2.80 6.27 2.06
C VAL A 31 -1.88 7.34 2.64
N LYS A 32 -2.44 8.34 3.33
CA LYS A 32 -1.68 9.41 3.99
C LYS A 32 -1.66 9.27 5.50
N THR A 33 -2.67 8.66 6.07
CA THR A 33 -2.84 8.59 7.54
C THR A 33 -3.25 7.20 7.96
N LEU A 34 -3.09 6.93 9.26
CA LEU A 34 -3.51 5.66 9.84
C LEU A 34 -5.03 5.44 9.68
N ALA A 35 -5.82 6.50 9.77
CA ALA A 35 -7.26 6.41 9.56
C ALA A 35 -7.59 5.96 8.12
N GLU A 36 -6.82 6.44 7.13
CA GLU A 36 -7.00 6.01 5.74
C GLU A 36 -6.62 4.53 5.55
N VAL A 37 -5.61 4.06 6.29
CA VAL A 37 -5.26 2.64 6.26
C VAL A 37 -6.48 1.79 6.64
N ASP A 38 -7.15 2.11 7.73
CA ASP A 38 -8.34 1.37 8.15
C ASP A 38 -9.48 1.46 7.14
N LYS A 39 -9.65 2.62 6.53
CA LYS A 39 -10.75 2.87 5.60
C LYS A 39 -10.54 2.21 4.24
N MET A 40 -9.30 2.17 3.75
CA MET A 40 -9.01 1.86 2.35
C MET A 40 -8.28 0.55 2.12
N CYS A 41 -7.72 -0.08 3.13
CA CYS A 41 -6.85 -1.23 2.95
C CYS A 41 -7.55 -2.59 2.95
N GLY A 42 -8.89 -2.63 3.04
CA GLY A 42 -9.63 -3.89 2.95
C GLY A 42 -9.24 -4.73 1.72
N PRO A 43 -9.23 -4.15 0.51
CA PRO A 43 -8.81 -4.88 -0.69
C PRO A 43 -7.37 -5.38 -0.63
N VAL A 44 -6.45 -4.59 -0.01
CA VAL A 44 -5.05 -5.00 0.15
C VAL A 44 -4.96 -6.19 1.10
N VAL A 45 -5.66 -6.15 2.22
CA VAL A 45 -5.68 -7.25 3.19
C VAL A 45 -6.18 -8.52 2.52
N LYS A 46 -7.26 -8.42 1.76
CA LYS A 46 -7.82 -9.57 1.04
C LYS A 46 -6.84 -10.13 0.01
N ALA A 47 -6.19 -9.27 -0.76
CA ALA A 47 -5.21 -9.68 -1.76
C ALA A 47 -3.99 -10.32 -1.11
N ALA A 48 -3.49 -9.75 0.00
CA ALA A 48 -2.36 -10.29 0.73
C ALA A 48 -2.66 -11.67 1.30
N LYS A 49 -3.85 -11.87 1.87
CA LYS A 49 -4.27 -13.18 2.40
C LYS A 49 -4.40 -14.24 1.31
N ALA A 50 -4.71 -13.83 0.08
CA ALA A 50 -4.74 -14.73 -1.08
C ALA A 50 -3.36 -14.89 -1.72
N ASP A 51 -2.32 -14.35 -1.10
CA ASP A 51 -0.93 -14.37 -1.58
C ASP A 51 -0.76 -13.73 -2.95
N ARG A 52 -1.56 -12.71 -3.24
CA ARG A 52 -1.40 -11.88 -4.44
C ARG A 52 -0.47 -10.71 -4.14
N LEU A 53 -0.02 -10.03 -5.19
CA LEU A 53 0.81 -8.83 -5.03
C LEU A 53 -0.03 -7.71 -4.43
N ALA A 54 0.26 -7.39 -3.17
CA ALA A 54 -0.48 -6.41 -2.40
C ALA A 54 0.48 -5.37 -1.84
N TRP A 55 0.30 -4.11 -2.23
CA TRP A 55 1.17 -3.01 -1.86
C TRP A 55 0.37 -1.86 -1.25
N ILE A 56 0.96 -1.21 -0.25
CA ILE A 56 0.44 0.04 0.29
C ILE A 56 1.51 1.10 0.12
N ALA A 57 1.17 2.21 -0.55
CA ALA A 57 2.03 3.37 -0.66
C ALA A 57 1.66 4.37 0.43
N TYR A 58 2.65 4.93 1.11
CA TYR A 58 2.48 5.85 2.21
C TYR A 58 3.54 6.95 2.15
N PRO A 59 3.27 8.14 2.70
CA PRO A 59 4.29 9.19 2.74
C PRO A 59 5.45 8.76 3.64
N LYS A 60 6.66 9.11 3.25
CA LYS A 60 7.83 8.94 4.10
C LYS A 60 7.63 9.75 5.38
N ALA A 61 8.31 9.34 6.44
CA ALA A 61 8.16 9.98 7.74
C ALA A 61 8.21 11.51 7.63
N ARG A 62 7.25 12.19 8.25
CA ARG A 62 7.12 13.64 8.29
C ARG A 62 6.74 14.31 6.96
N GLN A 63 6.47 13.54 5.91
CA GLN A 63 5.98 14.11 4.66
C GLN A 63 4.46 14.21 4.67
N LEU A 64 3.92 15.25 4.04
CA LEU A 64 2.48 15.48 3.88
C LEU A 64 1.68 15.46 5.19
N GLY A 65 2.31 15.79 6.33
CA GLY A 65 1.64 15.78 7.63
C GLY A 65 1.19 14.39 8.07
N THR A 66 1.81 13.33 7.56
CA THR A 66 1.43 11.96 7.87
C THR A 66 1.75 11.57 9.31
N ASP A 67 0.89 10.74 9.90
CA ASP A 67 1.16 10.04 11.15
C ASP A 67 1.73 8.63 10.90
N LEU A 68 2.00 8.29 9.65
CA LEU A 68 2.53 6.98 9.26
C LEU A 68 4.05 6.99 9.17
N ASN A 69 4.63 5.84 9.42
CA ASN A 69 5.97 5.47 9.01
C ASN A 69 5.98 3.96 8.78
N ARG A 70 7.13 3.41 8.37
CA ARG A 70 7.27 2.00 8.08
C ARG A 70 6.82 1.12 9.25
N ASP A 71 7.27 1.43 10.45
CA ASP A 71 7.01 0.59 11.62
C ASP A 71 5.54 0.67 12.06
N ILE A 72 4.96 1.85 12.05
CA ILE A 72 3.55 2.05 12.41
C ILE A 72 2.65 1.29 11.44
N LEU A 73 2.90 1.42 10.14
CA LEU A 73 2.13 0.73 9.11
C LEU A 73 2.23 -0.79 9.28
N TRP A 74 3.45 -1.29 9.45
CA TRP A 74 3.68 -2.72 9.63
C TRP A 74 2.97 -3.27 10.85
N GLN A 75 3.16 -2.64 12.01
CA GLN A 75 2.53 -3.06 13.26
C GLN A 75 1.01 -3.04 13.16
N HIS A 76 0.46 -2.03 12.52
CA HIS A 76 -0.98 -1.89 12.35
C HIS A 76 -1.57 -3.04 11.52
N LEU A 77 -0.89 -3.42 10.44
CA LEU A 77 -1.38 -4.47 9.55
C LEU A 77 -1.08 -5.88 10.04
N LEU A 78 -0.11 -6.06 10.93
CA LEU A 78 0.07 -7.34 11.63
C LEU A 78 -1.19 -7.75 12.38
N LYS A 79 -1.94 -6.79 12.91
CA LYS A 79 -3.22 -7.06 13.58
C LYS A 79 -4.27 -7.64 12.64
N ARG A 80 -4.08 -7.50 11.34
CA ARG A 80 -4.96 -8.05 10.32
C ARG A 80 -4.42 -9.32 9.69
N HIS A 81 -3.37 -9.90 10.29
CA HIS A 81 -2.76 -11.16 9.86
C HIS A 81 -2.06 -11.09 8.50
N ILE A 82 -1.55 -9.91 8.15
CA ILE A 82 -0.63 -9.75 7.03
C ILE A 82 0.62 -9.04 7.51
N ARG A 83 1.75 -9.30 6.86
CA ARG A 83 3.05 -8.75 7.25
C ARG A 83 3.74 -8.08 6.09
N GLY A 84 4.49 -7.01 6.37
CA GLY A 84 5.35 -6.35 5.39
C GLY A 84 6.56 -7.21 5.10
N VAL A 85 6.88 -7.42 3.81
CA VAL A 85 8.01 -8.27 3.40
C VAL A 85 9.02 -7.51 2.55
N ARG A 86 8.64 -6.37 1.99
CA ARG A 86 9.52 -5.58 1.13
C ARG A 86 9.08 -4.12 1.14
N GLN A 87 10.06 -3.23 1.09
CA GLN A 87 9.81 -1.79 0.96
C GLN A 87 10.61 -1.25 -0.21
N VAL A 88 9.97 -0.43 -1.05
CA VAL A 88 10.64 0.25 -2.14
C VAL A 88 10.23 1.72 -2.16
N PRO A 89 11.14 2.65 -2.48
CA PRO A 89 10.77 4.05 -2.65
C PRO A 89 10.04 4.22 -3.99
N ILE A 90 9.01 5.07 -4.00
CA ILE A 90 8.34 5.47 -5.24
C ILE A 90 8.99 6.77 -5.74
N ASP A 91 9.13 7.75 -4.86
CA ASP A 91 9.77 9.04 -5.17
C ASP A 91 10.30 9.69 -3.88
N GLY A 92 10.56 10.99 -3.89
CA GLY A 92 11.06 11.71 -2.73
C GLY A 92 10.08 11.81 -1.56
N VAL A 93 8.79 11.60 -1.80
CA VAL A 93 7.73 11.73 -0.79
C VAL A 93 7.11 10.39 -0.41
N TRP A 94 6.96 9.47 -1.37
CA TRP A 94 6.21 8.24 -1.20
C TRP A 94 7.10 7.01 -1.17
N SER A 95 6.74 6.05 -0.33
CA SER A 95 7.29 4.69 -0.31
C SER A 95 6.17 3.69 -0.44
N ALA A 96 6.47 2.47 -0.89
CA ALA A 96 5.51 1.40 -0.97
C ALA A 96 6.01 0.19 -0.18
N MET A 97 5.10 -0.50 0.50
CA MET A 97 5.40 -1.72 1.24
C MET A 97 4.53 -2.85 0.72
N ARG A 98 5.17 -3.97 0.39
CA ARG A 98 4.47 -5.19 -0.01
C ARG A 98 4.09 -6.01 1.21
N PHE A 99 2.87 -6.56 1.17
CA PHE A 99 2.35 -7.41 2.24
C PHE A 99 2.07 -8.81 1.74
N ARG A 100 2.28 -9.78 2.63
CA ARG A 100 1.97 -11.20 2.40
C ARG A 100 1.25 -11.75 3.63
N PRO A 101 0.65 -12.95 3.53
CA PRO A 101 0.00 -13.55 4.69
C PRO A 101 0.98 -13.74 5.83
N GLU A 102 0.53 -13.49 7.05
CA GLU A 102 1.27 -13.85 8.25
C GLU A 102 1.17 -15.37 8.44
N LYS A 103 2.30 -15.97 8.73
CA LYS A 103 2.32 -17.42 9.00
C LYS A 103 2.32 -17.69 10.48
#